data_78d115a7324215943cb1888f7f6f1c33
#
_entry.id   78d115a7324215943cb1888f7f6f1c33
#
_cell.length_a   1.000
_cell.length_b   1.000
_cell.length_c   1.000
_cell.angle_alpha   90.00
_cell.angle_beta   90.00
_cell.angle_gamma   90.00
#
_symmetry.space_group_name_H-M   'P 1'
#
loop_
_entity.id
_entity.type
_entity.pdbx_description
1 polymer ?
#
loop_
_entity_poly.entity_id
_entity_poly.type
_entity_poly.pdbx_seq_one_letter_code
_entity_poly.pdbx_strand_id
1 'polypeptide(L)'
;LNSTTSDDSQNHLEQEEINPYKQKKISQKINKILEEEEFNLIQQLVKCLSKDRADDYSKWLEVGLCLYNIDQRLFDSWDKFSQQSDKYDKKGCFKKWISFQNAQTTNPLTVASLYYWAKLDNEKRFKKIMEENLSKLIECSIYAGPDANFRICEVIHKYFENQFISVDIEN
;
A
#
# COMPACT_ATOMS: atom_id res chain seq x y z
N LEU A 1 36.45 59.79 -24.16
CA LEU A 1 37.36 58.72 -23.74
C LEU A 1 36.79 58.08 -22.46
N ASN A 2 36.04 57.06 -22.57
CA ASN A 2 36.07 55.80 -21.84
C ASN A 2 34.74 55.06 -22.05
N SER A 3 34.79 54.12 -22.93
CA SER A 3 33.81 53.06 -23.09
C SER A 3 33.92 52.08 -21.92
N THR A 4 32.86 51.86 -21.19
CA THR A 4 32.69 50.70 -20.33
C THR A 4 31.58 49.84 -20.90
N THR A 5 31.97 48.75 -21.52
CA THR A 5 31.10 47.65 -21.95
C THR A 5 30.75 46.85 -20.70
N SER A 6 29.52 46.91 -20.26
CA SER A 6 28.96 45.96 -19.28
C SER A 6 28.52 44.71 -20.04
N ASP A 7 29.26 43.65 -19.77
CA ASP A 7 28.97 42.29 -20.23
C ASP A 7 27.79 41.73 -19.39
N ASP A 8 26.59 41.78 -20.01
CA ASP A 8 25.37 41.29 -19.41
C ASP A 8 25.19 39.82 -19.84
N SER A 9 25.94 38.95 -19.21
CA SER A 9 25.82 37.50 -19.39
C SER A 9 24.49 37.04 -18.77
N GLN A 10 23.40 37.20 -19.53
CA GLN A 10 22.11 36.62 -19.21
C GLN A 10 22.23 35.11 -19.31
N ASN A 11 22.28 34.46 -18.15
CA ASN A 11 22.20 33.02 -17.98
C ASN A 11 20.75 32.59 -18.25
N HIS A 12 20.40 32.35 -19.52
CA HIS A 12 19.16 31.70 -19.92
C HIS A 12 19.23 30.25 -19.48
N LEU A 13 18.71 29.97 -18.29
CA LEU A 13 18.27 28.63 -17.96
C LEU A 13 17.08 28.31 -18.87
N GLU A 14 17.34 27.62 -19.97
CA GLU A 14 16.31 27.03 -20.81
C GLU A 14 15.48 26.09 -19.93
N GLN A 15 14.28 26.55 -19.54
CA GLN A 15 13.26 25.70 -19.00
C GLN A 15 12.80 24.81 -20.16
N GLU A 16 13.31 23.58 -20.23
CA GLU A 16 12.75 22.57 -21.13
C GLU A 16 11.24 22.45 -20.84
N GLU A 17 10.42 22.96 -21.73
CA GLU A 17 8.96 22.72 -21.70
C GLU A 17 8.73 21.21 -21.81
N ILE A 18 8.46 20.58 -20.66
CA ILE A 18 8.21 19.15 -20.61
C ILE A 18 6.91 18.86 -21.32
N ASN A 19 6.98 18.14 -22.44
CA ASN A 19 5.86 17.77 -23.29
C ASN A 19 4.72 17.13 -22.44
N PRO A 20 3.50 17.72 -22.37
CA PRO A 20 2.41 17.26 -21.52
C PRO A 20 2.02 15.79 -21.76
N TYR A 21 2.22 15.29 -22.97
CA TYR A 21 1.95 13.91 -23.34
C TYR A 21 2.95 12.93 -22.69
N LYS A 22 4.23 13.32 -22.61
CA LYS A 22 5.26 12.54 -21.90
C LYS A 22 4.98 12.51 -20.39
N GLN A 23 4.59 13.64 -19.81
CA GLN A 23 4.22 13.71 -18.37
C GLN A 23 3.05 12.77 -18.05
N LYS A 24 1.99 12.79 -18.87
CA LYS A 24 0.83 11.92 -18.67
C LYS A 24 1.20 10.44 -18.73
N LYS A 25 2.06 10.02 -19.67
CA LYS A 25 2.55 8.62 -19.73
C LYS A 25 3.38 8.22 -18.52
N ILE A 26 4.26 9.11 -18.05
CA ILE A 26 5.09 8.88 -16.87
C ILE A 26 4.20 8.73 -15.64
N SER A 27 3.24 9.62 -15.43
CA SER A 27 2.29 9.57 -14.31
C SER A 27 1.47 8.28 -14.31
N GLN A 28 0.97 7.84 -15.47
CA GLN A 28 0.25 6.57 -15.58
C GLN A 28 1.12 5.36 -15.24
N LYS A 29 2.37 5.35 -15.68
CA LYS A 29 3.32 4.28 -15.36
C LYS A 29 3.62 4.22 -13.86
N ILE A 30 3.82 5.38 -13.23
CA ILE A 30 4.08 5.47 -11.80
C ILE A 30 2.87 5.02 -10.99
N ASN A 31 1.65 5.44 -11.34
CA ASN A 31 0.44 5.01 -10.66
C ASN A 31 0.29 3.49 -10.70
N LYS A 32 0.54 2.87 -11.84
CA LYS A 32 0.51 1.41 -11.97
C LYS A 32 1.54 0.73 -11.06
N ILE A 33 2.76 1.28 -10.96
CA ILE A 33 3.80 0.75 -10.07
C ILE A 33 3.34 0.87 -8.60
N LEU A 34 2.76 1.99 -8.21
CA LEU A 34 2.27 2.21 -6.84
C LEU A 34 1.13 1.24 -6.49
N GLU A 35 0.20 0.98 -7.43
CA GLU A 35 -0.86 -0.02 -7.25
C GLU A 35 -0.29 -1.44 -7.08
N GLU A 36 0.72 -1.81 -7.85
CA GLU A 36 1.40 -3.10 -7.73
C GLU A 36 2.15 -3.22 -6.38
N GLU A 37 2.84 -2.17 -5.94
CA GLU A 37 3.53 -2.15 -4.64
C GLU A 37 2.55 -2.21 -3.47
N GLU A 38 1.39 -1.55 -3.56
CA GLU A 38 0.33 -1.66 -2.55
C GLU A 38 -0.23 -3.08 -2.48
N PHE A 39 -0.50 -3.69 -3.63
CA PHE A 39 -0.96 -5.09 -3.68
C PHE A 39 0.07 -6.04 -3.07
N ASN A 40 1.36 -5.87 -3.39
CA ASN A 40 2.46 -6.64 -2.83
C ASN A 40 2.56 -6.45 -1.30
N LEU A 41 2.41 -5.21 -0.82
CA LEU A 41 2.42 -4.91 0.61
C LEU A 41 1.31 -5.67 1.34
N ILE A 42 0.09 -5.65 0.82
CA ILE A 42 -1.05 -6.39 1.39
C ILE A 42 -0.73 -7.88 1.49
N GLN A 43 -0.17 -8.48 0.43
CA GLN A 43 0.25 -9.88 0.46
C GLN A 43 1.33 -10.17 1.53
N GLN A 44 2.24 -9.22 1.77
CA GLN A 44 3.26 -9.37 2.82
C GLN A 44 2.64 -9.26 4.21
N LEU A 45 1.67 -8.36 4.41
CA LEU A 45 0.96 -8.21 5.70
C LEU A 45 0.17 -9.47 6.06
N VAL A 46 -0.47 -10.13 5.10
CA VAL A 46 -1.14 -11.42 5.34
C VAL A 46 -0.18 -12.47 5.89
N LYS A 47 1.10 -12.46 5.49
CA LYS A 47 2.11 -13.38 6.03
C LYS A 47 2.52 -13.08 7.48
N CYS A 48 2.08 -11.96 8.06
CA CYS A 48 2.26 -11.65 9.47
C CYS A 48 1.19 -12.31 10.35
N LEU A 49 0.05 -12.70 9.77
CA LEU A 49 -1.07 -13.24 10.51
C LEU A 49 -0.75 -14.60 11.12
N SER A 50 -1.16 -14.79 12.37
CA SER A 50 -0.88 -15.98 13.15
C SER A 50 -1.72 -17.19 12.76
N LYS A 51 -1.21 -18.41 13.07
CA LYS A 51 -1.96 -19.66 12.97
C LYS A 51 -3.22 -19.63 13.83
N ASP A 52 -3.16 -19.04 15.04
CA ASP A 52 -4.31 -18.93 15.94
C ASP A 52 -5.48 -18.21 15.30
N ARG A 53 -5.18 -17.22 14.44
CA ARG A 53 -6.21 -16.52 13.65
C ARG A 53 -6.79 -17.41 12.56
N ALA A 54 -6.01 -18.31 11.98
CA ALA A 54 -6.48 -19.26 10.98
C ALA A 54 -7.31 -20.41 11.60
N ASP A 55 -7.02 -20.79 12.84
CA ASP A 55 -7.71 -21.84 13.58
C ASP A 55 -9.05 -21.40 14.18
N ASP A 56 -9.20 -20.10 14.46
CA ASP A 56 -10.46 -19.49 14.92
C ASP A 56 -11.33 -19.12 13.73
N TYR A 57 -12.51 -19.75 13.65
CA TYR A 57 -13.42 -19.57 12.50
C TYR A 57 -13.84 -18.11 12.29
N SER A 58 -14.13 -17.37 13.36
CA SER A 58 -14.58 -15.99 13.26
C SER A 58 -13.46 -15.08 12.73
N LYS A 59 -12.25 -15.22 13.29
CA LYS A 59 -11.09 -14.45 12.86
C LYS A 59 -10.66 -14.82 11.44
N TRP A 60 -10.70 -16.11 11.08
CA TRP A 60 -10.45 -16.59 9.72
C TRP A 60 -11.43 -15.98 8.72
N LEU A 61 -12.71 -15.92 9.08
CA LEU A 61 -13.76 -15.32 8.25
C LEU A 61 -13.55 -13.80 8.07
N GLU A 62 -13.21 -13.10 9.15
CA GLU A 62 -12.88 -11.66 9.13
C GLU A 62 -11.70 -11.36 8.19
N VAL A 63 -10.63 -12.16 8.25
CA VAL A 63 -9.49 -12.01 7.34
C VAL A 63 -9.94 -12.20 5.89
N GLY A 64 -10.72 -13.24 5.60
CA GLY A 64 -11.22 -13.49 4.26
C GLY A 64 -12.08 -12.34 3.74
N LEU A 65 -13.01 -11.86 4.54
CA LEU A 65 -13.89 -10.75 4.17
C LEU A 65 -13.10 -9.44 3.99
N CYS A 66 -12.13 -9.17 4.85
CA CYS A 66 -11.24 -8.03 4.73
C CYS A 66 -10.49 -8.04 3.39
N LEU A 67 -9.86 -9.15 3.06
CA LEU A 67 -9.10 -9.29 1.81
C LEU A 67 -10.01 -9.22 0.58
N TYR A 68 -11.21 -9.79 0.64
CA TYR A 68 -12.20 -9.71 -0.42
C TYR A 68 -12.62 -8.26 -0.69
N ASN A 69 -12.84 -7.47 0.37
CA ASN A 69 -13.20 -6.05 0.27
C ASN A 69 -12.06 -5.19 -0.31
N ILE A 70 -10.80 -5.56 -0.02
CA ILE A 70 -9.63 -4.83 -0.53
C ILE A 70 -9.44 -5.12 -2.03
N ASP A 71 -9.29 -6.41 -2.39
CA ASP A 71 -9.09 -6.82 -3.77
C ASP A 71 -9.39 -8.32 -3.93
N GLN A 72 -10.29 -8.65 -4.84
CA GLN A 72 -10.69 -10.05 -5.07
C GLN A 72 -9.56 -10.94 -5.59
N ARG A 73 -8.49 -10.36 -6.15
CA ARG A 73 -7.27 -11.08 -6.56
C ARG A 73 -6.48 -11.64 -5.37
N LEU A 74 -6.81 -11.25 -4.14
CA LEU A 74 -6.16 -11.70 -2.90
C LEU A 74 -6.63 -13.09 -2.42
N PHE A 75 -7.48 -13.78 -3.18
CA PHE A 75 -7.90 -15.14 -2.86
C PHE A 75 -6.73 -16.07 -2.56
N ASP A 76 -5.68 -16.05 -3.39
CA ASP A 76 -4.50 -16.91 -3.20
C ASP A 76 -3.76 -16.60 -1.89
N SER A 77 -3.79 -15.34 -1.44
CA SER A 77 -3.18 -14.94 -0.16
C SER A 77 -3.99 -15.47 1.01
N TRP A 78 -5.32 -15.41 0.92
CA TRP A 78 -6.21 -15.98 1.94
C TRP A 78 -6.16 -17.51 1.98
N ASP A 79 -6.11 -18.16 0.82
CA ASP A 79 -5.97 -19.61 0.72
C ASP A 79 -4.67 -20.09 1.39
N LYS A 80 -3.54 -19.43 1.09
CA LYS A 80 -2.24 -19.72 1.74
C LYS A 80 -2.27 -19.45 3.25
N PHE A 81 -2.92 -18.38 3.70
CA PHE A 81 -3.11 -18.11 5.12
C PHE A 81 -3.93 -19.22 5.77
N SER A 82 -5.02 -19.66 5.14
CA SER A 82 -5.91 -20.72 5.62
C SER A 82 -5.19 -22.06 5.79
N GLN A 83 -4.19 -22.34 4.95
CA GLN A 83 -3.39 -23.59 5.02
C GLN A 83 -2.58 -23.72 6.31
N GLN A 84 -2.47 -22.68 7.13
CA GLN A 84 -1.84 -22.78 8.46
C GLN A 84 -2.69 -23.58 9.45
N SER A 85 -3.99 -23.69 9.21
CA SER A 85 -4.93 -24.44 10.05
C SER A 85 -4.97 -25.91 9.68
N ASP A 86 -5.01 -26.78 10.68
CA ASP A 86 -5.21 -28.22 10.49
C ASP A 86 -6.65 -28.54 10.00
N LYS A 87 -7.56 -27.56 10.06
CA LYS A 87 -8.94 -27.66 9.58
C LYS A 87 -9.10 -27.21 8.12
N TYR A 88 -7.98 -26.90 7.44
CA TYR A 88 -8.02 -26.36 6.08
C TYR A 88 -8.71 -27.32 5.11
N ASP A 89 -9.65 -26.78 4.36
CA ASP A 89 -10.29 -27.42 3.20
C ASP A 89 -10.32 -26.46 2.01
N LYS A 90 -9.59 -26.78 0.97
CA LYS A 90 -9.48 -25.94 -0.23
C LYS A 90 -10.83 -25.65 -0.87
N LYS A 91 -11.70 -26.65 -0.96
CA LYS A 91 -13.04 -26.48 -1.57
C LYS A 91 -13.94 -25.61 -0.71
N GLY A 92 -13.88 -25.78 0.62
CA GLY A 92 -14.60 -24.95 1.59
C GLY A 92 -14.11 -23.51 1.57
N CYS A 93 -12.79 -23.31 1.51
CA CYS A 93 -12.17 -21.98 1.39
C CYS A 93 -12.68 -21.25 0.14
N PHE A 94 -12.62 -21.88 -1.03
CA PHE A 94 -13.12 -21.29 -2.28
C PHE A 94 -14.62 -20.97 -2.26
N LYS A 95 -15.44 -21.90 -1.78
CA LYS A 95 -16.90 -21.67 -1.64
C LYS A 95 -17.20 -20.48 -0.73
N LYS A 96 -16.46 -20.37 0.38
CA LYS A 96 -16.61 -19.25 1.31
C LYS A 96 -16.23 -17.93 0.66
N TRP A 97 -15.11 -17.88 -0.09
CA TRP A 97 -14.70 -16.69 -0.82
C TRP A 97 -15.77 -16.16 -1.76
N ILE A 98 -16.35 -17.03 -2.57
CA ILE A 98 -17.44 -16.63 -3.49
C ILE A 98 -18.67 -16.13 -2.71
N SER A 99 -18.95 -16.68 -1.52
CA SER A 99 -20.10 -16.26 -0.71
C SER A 99 -19.98 -14.82 -0.19
N PHE A 100 -18.77 -14.23 -0.14
CA PHE A 100 -18.55 -12.85 0.27
C PHE A 100 -19.17 -11.83 -0.68
N GLN A 101 -19.40 -12.17 -1.92
CA GLN A 101 -20.09 -11.30 -2.89
C GLN A 101 -21.44 -10.78 -2.37
N ASN A 102 -22.11 -11.55 -1.53
CA ASN A 102 -23.44 -11.22 -0.98
C ASN A 102 -23.38 -10.73 0.46
N ALA A 103 -22.17 -10.54 1.02
CA ALA A 103 -22.00 -10.07 2.39
C ALA A 103 -22.26 -8.57 2.47
N GLN A 104 -23.40 -8.19 3.04
CA GLN A 104 -23.69 -6.80 3.40
C GLN A 104 -23.19 -6.53 4.82
N THR A 105 -22.18 -5.70 4.97
CA THR A 105 -21.68 -5.27 6.27
C THR A 105 -21.87 -3.77 6.43
N THR A 106 -22.46 -3.36 7.55
CA THR A 106 -22.62 -1.93 7.92
C THR A 106 -21.31 -1.27 8.25
N ASN A 107 -20.30 -2.05 8.62
CA ASN A 107 -18.94 -1.58 8.92
C ASN A 107 -17.93 -2.50 8.20
N PRO A 108 -17.54 -2.17 6.97
CA PRO A 108 -16.67 -3.03 6.18
C PRO A 108 -15.25 -3.08 6.79
N LEU A 109 -14.71 -4.28 6.89
CA LEU A 109 -13.30 -4.49 7.19
C LEU A 109 -12.46 -3.95 6.04
N THR A 110 -11.41 -3.21 6.38
CA THR A 110 -10.57 -2.47 5.45
C THR A 110 -9.10 -2.84 5.60
N VAL A 111 -8.27 -2.23 4.78
CA VAL A 111 -6.81 -2.36 4.87
C VAL A 111 -6.29 -2.00 6.27
N ALA A 112 -6.92 -1.03 6.96
CA ALA A 112 -6.57 -0.66 8.32
C ALA A 112 -6.73 -1.83 9.32
N SER A 113 -7.78 -2.64 9.17
CA SER A 113 -7.98 -3.87 9.96
C SER A 113 -6.82 -4.84 9.76
N LEU A 114 -6.37 -5.03 8.51
CA LEU A 114 -5.25 -5.91 8.19
C LEU A 114 -3.94 -5.41 8.82
N TYR A 115 -3.66 -4.09 8.75
CA TYR A 115 -2.49 -3.48 9.40
C TYR A 115 -2.49 -3.72 10.91
N TYR A 116 -3.63 -3.49 11.56
CA TYR A 116 -3.78 -3.73 12.99
C TYR A 116 -3.48 -5.18 13.35
N TRP A 117 -4.08 -6.15 12.63
CA TRP A 117 -3.86 -7.56 12.90
C TRP A 117 -2.42 -8.00 12.61
N ALA A 118 -1.83 -7.55 11.51
CA ALA A 118 -0.45 -7.87 11.16
C ALA A 118 0.55 -7.37 12.20
N LYS A 119 0.33 -6.15 12.72
CA LYS A 119 1.13 -5.58 13.80
C LYS A 119 0.97 -6.36 15.11
N LEU A 120 -0.27 -6.71 15.46
CA LEU A 120 -0.60 -7.45 16.68
C LEU A 120 0.00 -8.86 16.66
N ASP A 121 -0.14 -9.56 15.54
CA ASP A 121 0.24 -10.98 15.43
C ASP A 121 1.76 -11.15 15.26
N ASN A 122 2.44 -10.21 14.57
CA ASN A 122 3.89 -10.26 14.35
C ASN A 122 4.52 -8.87 14.17
N GLU A 123 4.68 -8.14 15.26
CA GLU A 123 5.20 -6.77 15.26
C GLU A 123 6.59 -6.65 14.59
N LYS A 124 7.49 -7.59 14.87
CA LYS A 124 8.85 -7.56 14.30
C LYS A 124 8.83 -7.66 12.77
N ARG A 125 8.06 -8.60 12.24
CA ARG A 125 7.92 -8.79 10.79
C ARG A 125 7.18 -7.63 10.16
N PHE A 126 6.13 -7.14 10.82
CA PHE A 126 5.38 -5.96 10.39
C PHE A 126 6.30 -4.75 10.22
N LYS A 127 7.10 -4.39 11.23
CA LYS A 127 8.04 -3.26 11.15
C LYS A 127 8.99 -3.40 9.97
N LYS A 128 9.59 -4.58 9.79
CA LYS A 128 10.50 -4.84 8.67
C LYS A 128 9.81 -4.62 7.31
N ILE A 129 8.60 -5.14 7.12
CA ILE A 129 7.82 -4.98 5.89
C ILE A 129 7.53 -3.49 5.63
N MET A 130 7.16 -2.75 6.67
CA MET A 130 6.84 -1.32 6.54
C MET A 130 8.09 -0.50 6.15
N GLU A 131 9.25 -0.78 6.75
CA GLU A 131 10.52 -0.14 6.42
C GLU A 131 10.94 -0.42 4.97
N GLU A 132 10.85 -1.68 4.52
CA GLU A 132 11.17 -2.08 3.15
C GLU A 132 10.21 -1.43 2.14
N ASN A 133 8.92 -1.36 2.45
CA ASN A 133 7.93 -0.72 1.60
C ASN A 133 8.16 0.80 1.50
N LEU A 134 8.40 1.47 2.63
CA LEU A 134 8.69 2.90 2.64
C LEU A 134 9.92 3.23 1.79
N SER A 135 11.00 2.45 1.91
CA SER A 135 12.22 2.64 1.12
C SER A 135 11.95 2.56 -0.38
N LYS A 136 11.17 1.58 -0.82
CA LYS A 136 10.77 1.45 -2.22
C LYS A 136 9.90 2.61 -2.71
N LEU A 137 8.94 3.05 -1.90
CA LEU A 137 8.07 4.16 -2.26
C LEU A 137 8.84 5.47 -2.40
N ILE A 138 9.82 5.72 -1.51
CA ILE A 138 10.72 6.87 -1.61
C ILE A 138 11.56 6.77 -2.89
N GLU A 139 12.14 5.61 -3.17
CA GLU A 139 12.91 5.38 -4.40
C GLU A 139 12.08 5.68 -5.65
N CYS A 140 10.88 5.11 -5.75
CA CYS A 140 9.96 5.37 -6.86
C CYS A 140 9.60 6.86 -6.98
N SER A 141 9.47 7.57 -5.86
CA SER A 141 9.12 8.99 -5.84
C SER A 141 10.26 9.87 -6.33
N ILE A 142 11.52 9.54 -6.01
CA ILE A 142 12.71 10.25 -6.49
C ILE A 142 12.79 10.24 -8.03
N TYR A 143 12.43 9.12 -8.65
CA TYR A 143 12.43 8.98 -10.11
C TYR A 143 11.20 9.58 -10.79
N ALA A 144 10.29 10.20 -10.06
CA ALA A 144 9.06 10.81 -10.62
C ALA A 144 9.29 12.14 -11.36
N GLY A 145 10.52 12.66 -11.37
CA GLY A 145 10.88 13.90 -12.06
C GLY A 145 10.40 15.16 -11.31
N PRO A 146 9.89 16.20 -12.02
CA PRO A 146 9.54 17.48 -11.39
C PRO A 146 8.53 17.39 -10.24
N ASP A 147 7.68 16.36 -10.25
CA ASP A 147 6.67 16.13 -9.22
C ASP A 147 7.18 15.29 -8.03
N ALA A 148 8.49 14.99 -7.98
CA ALA A 148 9.09 14.13 -6.96
C ALA A 148 8.76 14.58 -5.52
N ASN A 149 8.87 15.88 -5.24
CA ASN A 149 8.60 16.43 -3.90
C ASN A 149 7.12 16.24 -3.49
N PHE A 150 6.19 16.49 -4.41
CA PHE A 150 4.76 16.28 -4.15
C PHE A 150 4.47 14.81 -3.88
N ARG A 151 5.03 13.91 -4.67
CA ARG A 151 4.83 12.46 -4.50
C ARG A 151 5.47 11.91 -3.25
N ILE A 152 6.63 12.43 -2.84
CA ILE A 152 7.24 12.08 -1.54
C ILE A 152 6.30 12.50 -0.40
N CYS A 153 5.69 13.67 -0.46
CA CYS A 153 4.71 14.11 0.53
C CYS A 153 3.47 13.20 0.56
N GLU A 154 2.94 12.81 -0.61
CA GLU A 154 1.81 11.85 -0.70
C GLU A 154 2.18 10.49 -0.08
N VAL A 155 3.37 9.97 -0.38
CA VAL A 155 3.86 8.70 0.18
C VAL A 155 4.01 8.79 1.69
N ILE A 156 4.60 9.87 2.21
CA ILE A 156 4.75 10.09 3.64
C ILE A 156 3.39 10.20 4.30
N HIS A 157 2.47 10.99 3.73
CA HIS A 157 1.11 11.14 4.24
C HIS A 157 0.40 9.78 4.31
N LYS A 158 0.37 9.03 3.22
CA LYS A 158 -0.25 7.69 3.15
C LYS A 158 0.40 6.70 4.14
N TYR A 159 1.72 6.76 4.31
CA TYR A 159 2.44 5.92 5.26
C TYR A 159 2.05 6.22 6.72
N PHE A 160 2.01 7.50 7.08
CA PHE A 160 1.68 7.92 8.43
C PHE A 160 0.18 7.88 8.72
N GLU A 161 -0.70 8.14 7.76
CA GLU A 161 -2.16 8.04 7.92
C GLU A 161 -2.58 6.67 8.44
N ASN A 162 -1.97 5.59 7.93
CA ASN A 162 -2.26 4.23 8.39
C ASN A 162 -1.54 3.85 9.69
N GLN A 163 -0.56 4.64 10.15
CA GLN A 163 0.14 4.40 11.43
C GLN A 163 -0.44 5.20 12.59
N PHE A 164 -1.12 6.32 12.30
CA PHE A 164 -1.77 7.18 13.29
C PHE A 164 -3.23 6.81 13.55
N ILE A 165 -3.63 5.57 13.29
CA ILE A 165 -4.95 5.11 13.68
C ILE A 165 -5.02 5.12 15.20
N SER A 166 -5.66 6.18 15.70
CA SER A 166 -6.33 6.26 16.99
C SER A 166 -5.46 6.03 18.23
N VAL A 167 -4.90 7.10 18.74
CA VAL A 167 -4.84 7.26 20.19
C VAL A 167 -6.13 8.01 20.56
N ASP A 168 -7.17 7.30 20.88
CA ASP A 168 -8.28 7.87 21.64
C ASP A 168 -7.69 8.26 22.99
N ILE A 169 -7.46 9.57 23.15
CA ILE A 169 -7.19 10.15 24.45
C ILE A 169 -8.55 10.17 25.15
N GLU A 170 -8.83 9.10 25.90
CA GLU A 170 -9.88 9.15 26.92
C GLU A 170 -9.45 10.21 27.94
N ASN A 171 -10.16 11.36 27.95
CA ASN A 171 -10.15 12.33 29.04
C ASN A 171 -11.10 11.88 30.15
#